data_33e79a2b15b743d07a2766accc985cfa
#
_entry.id   33e79a2b15b743d07a2766accc985cfa
#
_cell.length_a   1.000
_cell.length_b   1.000
_cell.length_c   1.000
_cell.angle_alpha   90.00
_cell.angle_beta   90.00
_cell.angle_gamma   90.00
#
_symmetry.space_group_name_H-M   'P 1'
#
loop_
_entity.id
_entity.type
_entity.pdbx_description
1 polymer ?
#
loop_
_entity_poly.entity_id
_entity_poly.type
_entity_poly.pdbx_seq_one_letter_code
_entity_poly.pdbx_strand_id
1 'polypeptide(L)'
;MKDFKNHYKIKKATVEEVYNALTNPFTLELWTGYPAKMDTQPDSEFSLWEGDIVGKNIEFVPNKKIVQEWYFEGYEEQSIVTIELFPDKKGVSVRLTHTNIPDEAYENMLEGWNNFYFENLKRFFDF
;
A
#
# COMPACT_ATOMS: atom_id res chain seq x y z
N MET A 1 0.29 -3.05 20.61
CA MET A 1 -0.22 -2.84 19.25
C MET A 1 -0.59 -1.40 19.03
N LYS A 2 -0.21 -0.84 17.89
CA LYS A 2 -0.45 0.56 17.57
C LYS A 2 -1.11 0.70 16.21
N ASP A 3 -1.81 1.82 16.01
CA ASP A 3 -2.45 2.15 14.74
C ASP A 3 -1.75 3.38 14.14
N PHE A 4 -1.75 3.43 12.81
CA PHE A 4 -1.21 4.56 12.06
C PHE A 4 -2.22 5.01 11.02
N LYS A 5 -2.42 6.31 10.90
CA LYS A 5 -3.26 6.92 9.88
C LYS A 5 -2.51 8.08 9.26
N ASN A 6 -2.61 8.22 7.95
CA ASN A 6 -2.02 9.37 7.27
C ASN A 6 -2.73 9.62 5.95
N HIS A 7 -2.49 10.79 5.40
CA HIS A 7 -2.99 11.17 4.08
C HIS A 7 -1.82 11.51 3.19
N TYR A 8 -1.92 11.08 1.93
CA TYR A 8 -0.90 11.37 0.93
C TYR A 8 -1.59 11.96 -0.29
N LYS A 9 -0.87 12.82 -1.02
CA LYS A 9 -1.37 13.37 -2.26
C LYS A 9 -0.46 12.95 -3.40
N ILE A 10 -1.06 12.36 -4.43
CA ILE A 10 -0.33 11.93 -5.63
C ILE A 10 -0.78 12.83 -6.76
N LYS A 11 0.10 13.73 -7.19
CA LYS A 11 -0.18 14.69 -8.24
C LYS A 11 -0.03 14.05 -9.60
N LYS A 12 -0.70 14.62 -10.62
CA LYS A 12 -0.55 14.21 -12.01
C LYS A 12 -0.99 12.79 -12.29
N ALA A 13 -1.93 12.26 -11.49
CA ALA A 13 -2.43 10.89 -11.65
C ALA A 13 -3.94 10.87 -11.47
N THR A 14 -4.58 9.85 -12.02
CA THR A 14 -6.00 9.58 -11.81
C THR A 14 -6.17 8.45 -10.81
N VAL A 15 -7.39 8.27 -10.27
CA VAL A 15 -7.65 7.16 -9.35
C VAL A 15 -7.41 5.81 -10.03
N GLU A 16 -7.75 5.70 -11.33
CA GLU A 16 -7.50 4.48 -12.10
C GLU A 16 -6.00 4.18 -12.20
N GLU A 17 -5.19 5.20 -12.46
CA GLU A 17 -3.74 5.04 -12.56
C GLU A 17 -3.11 4.64 -11.22
N VAL A 18 -3.55 5.27 -10.13
CA VAL A 18 -3.03 4.94 -8.81
C VAL A 18 -3.47 3.54 -8.39
N TYR A 19 -4.73 3.20 -8.62
CA TYR A 19 -5.23 1.86 -8.33
C TYR A 19 -4.43 0.80 -9.09
N ASN A 20 -4.19 1.03 -10.39
CA ASN A 20 -3.36 0.13 -11.19
C ASN A 20 -1.94 0.01 -10.62
N ALA A 21 -1.35 1.12 -10.21
CA ALA A 21 0.02 1.11 -9.66
C ALA A 21 0.10 0.31 -8.35
N LEU A 22 -0.99 0.20 -7.61
CA LEU A 22 -1.03 -0.54 -6.34
C LEU A 22 -1.42 -2.01 -6.51
N THR A 23 -1.98 -2.40 -7.65
CA THR A 23 -2.53 -3.75 -7.83
C THR A 23 -1.94 -4.54 -8.99
N ASN A 24 -1.30 -3.88 -9.95
CA ASN A 24 -0.73 -4.53 -11.12
C ASN A 24 0.74 -4.90 -10.82
N PRO A 25 1.12 -6.20 -10.89
CA PRO A 25 2.47 -6.60 -10.53
C PRO A 25 3.56 -5.96 -11.41
N PHE A 26 3.28 -5.69 -12.67
CA PHE A 26 4.25 -5.06 -13.56
C PHE A 26 4.47 -3.59 -13.19
N THR A 27 3.40 -2.87 -12.86
CA THR A 27 3.50 -1.47 -12.44
C THR A 27 4.15 -1.37 -11.06
N LEU A 28 3.83 -2.31 -10.15
CA LEU A 28 4.48 -2.39 -8.85
C LEU A 28 6.00 -2.55 -9.00
N GLU A 29 6.45 -3.39 -9.93
CA GLU A 29 7.88 -3.55 -10.17
C GLU A 29 8.52 -2.24 -10.63
N LEU A 30 7.81 -1.44 -11.44
CA LEU A 30 8.34 -0.18 -11.96
C LEU A 30 8.63 0.84 -10.85
N TRP A 31 7.72 1.00 -9.88
CA TRP A 31 7.94 2.03 -8.85
C TRP A 31 8.62 1.51 -7.59
N THR A 32 8.55 0.21 -7.31
CA THR A 32 9.31 -0.35 -6.18
C THR A 32 10.75 -0.69 -6.58
N GLY A 33 10.98 -1.01 -7.86
CA GLY A 33 12.29 -1.43 -8.34
C GLY A 33 12.57 -2.92 -8.21
N TYR A 34 11.59 -3.72 -7.76
CA TYR A 34 11.75 -5.15 -7.50
C TYR A 34 10.53 -5.93 -8.00
N PRO A 35 10.72 -7.20 -8.42
CA PRO A 35 9.58 -8.03 -8.80
C PRO A 35 8.55 -8.11 -7.69
N ALA A 36 7.28 -8.05 -8.07
CA ALA A 36 6.17 -8.08 -7.12
C ALA A 36 5.25 -9.26 -7.43
N LYS A 37 4.68 -9.83 -6.38
CA LYS A 37 3.61 -10.81 -6.49
C LYS A 37 2.32 -10.12 -6.06
N MET A 38 1.36 -10.02 -6.96
CA MET A 38 0.09 -9.34 -6.68
C MET A 38 -1.00 -9.87 -7.60
N ASP A 39 -2.18 -10.12 -7.04
CA ASP A 39 -3.38 -10.49 -7.78
C ASP A 39 -4.55 -9.73 -7.15
N THR A 40 -5.60 -9.46 -7.94
CA THR A 40 -6.78 -8.73 -7.46
C THR A 40 -7.90 -9.67 -7.01
N GLN A 41 -7.55 -10.88 -6.61
CA GLN A 41 -8.52 -11.83 -6.05
C GLN A 41 -8.47 -11.78 -4.51
N PRO A 42 -9.63 -11.75 -3.84
CA PRO A 42 -9.66 -11.88 -2.38
C PRO A 42 -8.97 -13.18 -1.94
N ASP A 43 -8.30 -13.12 -0.80
CA ASP A 43 -7.54 -14.21 -0.21
C ASP A 43 -6.26 -14.58 -0.95
N SER A 44 -5.91 -13.88 -2.03
CA SER A 44 -4.62 -14.09 -2.70
C SER A 44 -3.49 -13.49 -1.85
N GLU A 45 -2.34 -14.13 -1.88
CA GLU A 45 -1.16 -13.62 -1.18
C GLU A 45 -0.38 -12.65 -2.06
N PHE A 46 0.29 -11.69 -1.41
CA PHE A 46 1.13 -10.73 -2.13
C PHE A 46 2.50 -10.60 -1.48
N SER A 47 3.46 -10.13 -2.27
CA SER A 47 4.82 -9.89 -1.82
C SER A 47 5.40 -8.69 -2.56
N LEU A 48 5.98 -7.76 -1.82
CA LEU A 48 6.62 -6.56 -2.35
C LEU A 48 8.05 -6.49 -1.81
N TRP A 49 8.94 -5.83 -2.56
CA TRP A 49 10.34 -5.66 -2.19
C TRP A 49 11.01 -6.98 -1.78
N GLU A 50 10.85 -7.99 -2.64
CA GLU A 50 11.47 -9.31 -2.46
C GLU A 50 11.15 -9.95 -1.11
N GLY A 51 9.93 -9.75 -0.61
CA GLY A 51 9.48 -10.38 0.62
C GLY A 51 9.63 -9.53 1.87
N ASP A 52 10.09 -8.28 1.74
CA ASP A 52 10.12 -7.36 2.88
C ASP A 52 8.71 -7.06 3.37
N ILE A 53 7.73 -7.03 2.46
CA ILE A 53 6.33 -6.86 2.79
C ILE A 53 5.57 -8.03 2.20
N VAL A 54 4.92 -8.80 3.06
CA VAL A 54 4.11 -9.95 2.65
C VAL A 54 2.77 -9.93 3.38
N GLY A 55 1.76 -10.48 2.73
CA GLY A 55 0.44 -10.53 3.33
C GLY A 55 -0.59 -11.15 2.42
N LYS A 56 -1.84 -10.89 2.74
CA LYS A 56 -2.99 -11.43 2.02
C LYS A 56 -3.93 -10.29 1.64
N ASN A 57 -4.41 -10.30 0.41
CA ASN A 57 -5.42 -9.35 -0.05
C ASN A 57 -6.78 -9.76 0.49
N ILE A 58 -7.52 -8.81 1.05
CA ILE A 58 -8.83 -9.07 1.65
C ILE A 58 -9.94 -8.57 0.75
N GLU A 59 -9.86 -7.31 0.32
CA GLU A 59 -10.94 -6.69 -0.44
C GLU A 59 -10.38 -5.71 -1.46
N PHE A 60 -11.02 -5.69 -2.64
CA PHE A 60 -10.73 -4.70 -3.68
C PHE A 60 -12.03 -4.03 -4.11
N VAL A 61 -12.07 -2.70 -4.04
CA VAL A 61 -13.12 -1.91 -4.67
C VAL A 61 -12.41 -1.11 -5.77
N PRO A 62 -12.60 -1.47 -7.04
CA PRO A 62 -11.84 -0.85 -8.14
C PRO A 62 -11.85 0.67 -8.08
N ASN A 63 -10.66 1.26 -8.18
CA ASN A 63 -10.42 2.70 -8.19
C ASN A 63 -10.78 3.41 -6.89
N LYS A 64 -11.13 2.68 -5.81
CA LYS A 64 -11.61 3.28 -4.56
C LYS A 64 -10.91 2.77 -3.32
N LYS A 65 -10.71 1.45 -3.18
CA LYS A 65 -10.24 0.91 -1.92
C LYS A 65 -9.52 -0.42 -2.08
N ILE A 66 -8.48 -0.61 -1.28
CA ILE A 66 -7.74 -1.87 -1.16
C ILE A 66 -7.61 -2.17 0.32
N VAL A 67 -7.96 -3.39 0.74
CA VAL A 67 -7.78 -3.85 2.11
C VAL A 67 -6.88 -5.07 2.10
N GLN A 68 -5.85 -5.05 2.92
CA GLN A 68 -4.85 -6.12 3.01
C GLN A 68 -4.56 -6.47 4.46
N GLU A 69 -4.24 -7.74 4.71
CA GLU A 69 -3.63 -8.14 5.96
C GLU A 69 -2.12 -8.22 5.73
N TRP A 70 -1.33 -7.51 6.55
CA TRP A 70 0.13 -7.56 6.49
C TRP A 70 0.64 -8.48 7.57
N TYR A 71 1.54 -9.40 7.21
CA TYR A 71 2.09 -10.39 8.13
C TYR A 71 3.31 -9.84 8.87
N PHE A 72 3.32 -10.04 10.18
CA PHE A 72 4.48 -9.74 11.02
C PHE A 72 4.89 -11.02 11.71
N GLU A 73 6.14 -11.44 11.53
CA GLU A 73 6.65 -12.67 12.11
C GLU A 73 6.53 -12.66 13.62
N GLY A 74 6.00 -13.75 14.19
CA GLY A 74 5.85 -13.89 15.64
C GLY A 74 4.57 -13.30 16.22
N TYR A 75 3.67 -12.76 15.39
CA TYR A 75 2.42 -12.16 15.86
C TYR A 75 1.23 -12.85 15.19
N GLU A 76 0.22 -13.17 16.00
CA GLU A 76 -1.00 -13.82 15.53
C GLU A 76 -2.12 -12.82 15.23
N GLU A 77 -2.08 -11.63 15.85
CA GLU A 77 -3.08 -10.61 15.64
C GLU A 77 -3.02 -10.08 14.21
N GLN A 78 -4.19 -9.91 13.62
CA GLN A 78 -4.28 -9.39 12.25
C GLN A 78 -3.92 -7.91 12.20
N SER A 79 -2.93 -7.57 11.37
CA SER A 79 -2.56 -6.19 11.07
C SER A 79 -3.20 -5.84 9.74
N ILE A 80 -4.10 -4.86 9.73
CA ILE A 80 -4.92 -4.54 8.57
C ILE A 80 -4.52 -3.21 7.98
N VAL A 81 -4.28 -3.22 6.68
CA VAL A 81 -3.97 -2.01 5.89
C VAL A 81 -5.18 -1.70 5.02
N THR A 82 -5.67 -0.48 5.10
CA THR A 82 -6.74 0.02 4.23
C THR A 82 -6.22 1.24 3.49
N ILE A 83 -6.27 1.18 2.16
CA ILE A 83 -5.87 2.28 1.29
C ILE A 83 -7.11 2.72 0.55
N GLU A 84 -7.51 3.99 0.73
CA GLU A 84 -8.68 4.55 0.06
C GLU A 84 -8.24 5.68 -0.87
N LEU A 85 -8.82 5.72 -2.07
CA LEU A 85 -8.46 6.67 -3.11
C LEU A 85 -9.62 7.62 -3.37
N PHE A 86 -9.32 8.92 -3.42
CA PHE A 86 -10.31 9.96 -3.69
C PHE A 86 -9.80 10.87 -4.81
N PRO A 87 -10.62 11.16 -5.82
CA PRO A 87 -10.20 12.12 -6.85
C PRO A 87 -10.03 13.50 -6.22
N ASP A 88 -9.02 14.22 -6.67
CA ASP A 88 -8.69 15.57 -6.22
C ASP A 88 -8.42 16.44 -7.45
N LYS A 89 -8.45 17.76 -7.28
CA LYS A 89 -8.32 18.70 -8.40
C LYS A 89 -7.07 18.51 -9.25
N LYS A 90 -5.97 18.08 -8.65
CA LYS A 90 -4.69 17.93 -9.34
C LYS A 90 -4.11 16.53 -9.23
N GLY A 91 -4.93 15.56 -8.86
CA GLY A 91 -4.45 14.20 -8.72
C GLY A 91 -5.36 13.34 -7.85
N VAL A 92 -4.74 12.61 -6.92
CA VAL A 92 -5.43 11.67 -6.05
C VAL A 92 -5.06 11.94 -4.61
N SER A 93 -6.07 11.98 -3.74
CA SER A 93 -5.87 11.99 -2.29
C SER A 93 -5.97 10.55 -1.80
N VAL A 94 -5.00 10.12 -1.02
CA VAL A 94 -4.93 8.75 -0.49
C VAL A 94 -5.07 8.79 1.02
N ARG A 95 -6.00 8.00 1.55
CA ARG A 95 -6.12 7.80 3.00
C ARG A 95 -5.58 6.42 3.34
N LEU A 96 -4.58 6.38 4.21
CA LEU A 96 -3.99 5.15 4.72
C LEU A 96 -4.41 4.93 6.15
N THR A 97 -4.86 3.70 6.46
CA THR A 97 -5.09 3.25 7.82
C THR A 97 -4.38 1.91 7.99
N HIS A 98 -3.54 1.78 9.01
CA HIS A 98 -2.82 0.55 9.31
C HIS A 98 -3.02 0.25 10.79
N THR A 99 -3.76 -0.83 11.11
CA THR A 99 -4.13 -1.16 12.48
C THR A 99 -3.32 -2.35 12.99
N ASN A 100 -3.18 -2.43 14.32
CA ASN A 100 -2.50 -3.54 15.01
C ASN A 100 -1.06 -3.74 14.55
N ILE A 101 -0.30 -2.66 14.49
CA ILE A 101 1.14 -2.75 14.18
C ILE A 101 1.86 -3.16 15.47
N PRO A 102 2.69 -4.24 15.44
CA PRO A 102 3.50 -4.58 16.61
C PRO A 102 4.34 -3.39 17.08
N ASP A 103 4.41 -3.20 18.40
CA ASP A 103 5.12 -2.04 18.97
C ASP A 103 6.57 -1.95 18.48
N GLU A 104 7.27 -3.10 18.39
CA GLU A 104 8.67 -3.13 17.94
C GLU A 104 8.81 -2.72 16.47
N ALA A 105 7.77 -2.90 15.66
CA ALA A 105 7.81 -2.59 14.24
C ALA A 105 7.27 -1.18 13.93
N TYR A 106 6.68 -0.51 14.91
CA TYR A 106 5.91 0.72 14.66
C TYR A 106 6.74 1.82 14.00
N GLU A 107 7.88 2.18 14.58
CA GLU A 107 8.73 3.24 14.03
C GLU A 107 9.21 2.92 12.61
N ASN A 108 9.60 1.68 12.39
CA ASN A 108 10.06 1.21 11.09
C ASN A 108 8.94 1.23 10.05
N MET A 109 7.71 0.90 10.46
CA MET A 109 6.55 0.96 9.57
C MET A 109 6.22 2.39 9.16
N LEU A 110 6.27 3.35 10.09
CA LEU A 110 6.03 4.75 9.77
C LEU A 110 7.06 5.27 8.76
N GLU A 111 8.32 4.96 8.97
CA GLU A 111 9.37 5.31 8.03
C GLU A 111 9.12 4.67 6.66
N GLY A 112 8.76 3.41 6.65
CA GLY A 112 8.45 2.68 5.42
C GLY A 112 7.32 3.31 4.63
N TRP A 113 6.22 3.63 5.28
CA TRP A 113 5.08 4.28 4.63
C TRP A 113 5.43 5.66 4.08
N ASN A 114 6.09 6.49 4.88
CA ASN A 114 6.32 7.89 4.54
C ASN A 114 7.50 8.10 3.59
N ASN A 115 8.59 7.34 3.78
CA ASN A 115 9.83 7.59 3.06
C ASN A 115 10.10 6.61 1.91
N PHE A 116 9.40 5.48 1.87
CA PHE A 116 9.61 4.47 0.82
C PHE A 116 8.35 4.19 0.01
N TYR A 117 7.29 3.71 0.63
CA TYR A 117 6.09 3.29 -0.11
C TYR A 117 5.47 4.46 -0.89
N PHE A 118 4.97 5.47 -0.21
CA PHE A 118 4.29 6.58 -0.87
C PHE A 118 5.25 7.57 -1.52
N GLU A 119 6.47 7.70 -1.00
CA GLU A 119 7.45 8.56 -1.65
C GLU A 119 7.85 8.02 -3.02
N ASN A 120 8.10 6.73 -3.14
CA ASN A 120 8.43 6.11 -4.42
C ASN A 120 7.24 6.15 -5.37
N LEU A 121 6.02 5.94 -4.86
CA LEU A 121 4.82 6.02 -5.67
C LEU A 121 4.61 7.44 -6.21
N LYS A 122 4.83 8.46 -5.39
CA LYS A 122 4.74 9.86 -5.81
C LYS A 122 5.74 10.16 -6.93
N ARG A 123 6.97 9.71 -6.76
CA ARG A 123 8.03 9.93 -7.77
C ARG A 123 7.69 9.27 -9.10
N PHE A 124 7.06 8.12 -9.06
CA PHE A 124 6.65 7.40 -10.27
C PHE A 124 5.70 8.24 -11.13
N PHE A 125 4.84 9.04 -10.51
CA PHE A 125 3.89 9.91 -11.20
C PHE A 125 4.40 11.33 -11.42
N ASP A 126 5.55 11.67 -10.90
CA ASP A 126 6.10 13.03 -11.01
C ASP A 126 7.07 13.13 -12.19
N PHE A 127 6.50 13.39 -13.34
CA PHE A 127 7.29 13.55 -14.59
C PHE A 127 7.51 15.00 -14.92
#